data_2ccaf4f4c10bccbf1a4ade90b38862b3
#
_entry.id   2ccaf4f4c10bccbf1a4ade90b38862b3
#
_cell.length_a   1.000
_cell.length_b   1.000
_cell.length_c   1.000
_cell.angle_alpha   90.00
_cell.angle_beta   90.00
_cell.angle_gamma   90.00
#
_symmetry.space_group_name_H-M   'P 1'
#
loop_
_entity.id
_entity.type
_entity.pdbx_description
1 polymer ?
#
loop_
_entity_poly.entity_id
_entity_poly.type
_entity_poly.pdbx_seq_one_letter_code
_entity_poly.pdbx_strand_id
1 'polypeptide(L)'
;MNGTIFESATAPARAAAKTEACVDPAVAIEQLAQAVAKNAQLNTEVDQKLVARLFEAREEIKTTQRAVEGLRQEFGQLARGVGQFIETARTERQRQAKAPVASVLASSTAPSTPRLISPQRLSAMGANLRLNLGCGHLPSPDYFNIDGRELPGVDMIADVRSLPFHPGTVAEIYAAHLVEHFTEAELKSTVVPGWHRILRPGGILRIVVPDAEGMIQAFSRGEYPFESLREVTFGSQDYPGNFHYTMFSRESLRELLRSFGFTVGEYAAVARRNGLCLEMEIKAIKEA
;
A
#
# COMPACT_ATOMS: atom_id res chain seq x y z
N MET A 1 -59.80 -5.92 -1.31
CA MET A 1 -59.81 -6.66 -0.03
C MET A 1 -58.43 -7.29 0.16
N ASN A 2 -57.83 -7.05 1.33
CA ASN A 2 -56.61 -7.59 1.89
C ASN A 2 -55.32 -7.15 1.19
N GLY A 3 -54.50 -6.22 1.61
CA GLY A 3 -54.17 -5.69 2.92
C GLY A 3 -53.15 -6.60 3.62
N THR A 4 -51.81 -6.45 3.31
CA THR A 4 -50.77 -7.01 4.17
C THR A 4 -49.72 -5.96 4.43
N ILE A 5 -49.69 -5.60 5.69
CA ILE A 5 -48.85 -4.60 6.33
C ILE A 5 -47.43 -5.21 6.48
N PHE A 6 -46.40 -4.51 5.99
CA PHE A 6 -45.02 -4.80 6.35
C PHE A 6 -44.72 -4.13 7.69
N GLU A 7 -44.65 -4.93 8.74
CA GLU A 7 -44.09 -4.52 10.04
C GLU A 7 -42.59 -4.25 9.91
N SER A 8 -42.22 -3.05 10.34
CA SER A 8 -40.83 -2.63 10.52
C SER A 8 -40.22 -3.37 11.70
N ALA A 9 -39.32 -4.27 11.46
CA ALA A 9 -38.45 -4.86 12.49
C ALA A 9 -37.44 -3.82 12.95
N THR A 10 -37.70 -3.25 14.13
CA THR A 10 -36.75 -2.45 14.89
C THR A 10 -35.56 -3.32 15.32
N ALA A 11 -34.35 -2.92 14.94
CA ALA A 11 -33.13 -3.53 15.41
C ALA A 11 -33.03 -3.46 16.96
N PRO A 12 -32.52 -4.51 17.62
CA PRO A 12 -32.34 -4.47 19.07
C PRO A 12 -31.24 -3.47 19.43
N ALA A 13 -31.58 -2.64 20.42
CA ALA A 13 -30.68 -1.69 21.06
C ALA A 13 -29.40 -2.41 21.50
N ARG A 14 -28.25 -1.91 21.10
CA ARG A 14 -26.96 -2.28 21.67
C ARG A 14 -27.01 -2.03 23.17
N ALA A 15 -26.97 -3.11 23.94
CA ALA A 15 -26.73 -3.05 25.37
C ALA A 15 -25.37 -2.37 25.57
N ALA A 16 -25.39 -1.21 26.22
CA ALA A 16 -24.20 -0.54 26.70
C ALA A 16 -23.53 -1.48 27.72
N ALA A 17 -22.41 -2.07 27.31
CA ALA A 17 -21.51 -2.72 28.24
C ALA A 17 -21.10 -1.64 29.26
N LYS A 18 -21.51 -1.81 30.52
CA LYS A 18 -20.97 -1.06 31.65
C LYS A 18 -19.48 -1.31 31.63
N THR A 19 -18.69 -0.30 31.28
CA THR A 19 -17.25 -0.27 31.52
C THR A 19 -17.08 -0.31 33.04
N GLU A 20 -16.83 -1.50 33.60
CA GLU A 20 -16.20 -1.58 34.92
C GLU A 20 -14.94 -0.72 34.82
N ALA A 21 -14.84 0.26 35.72
CA ALA A 21 -13.69 1.14 35.82
C ALA A 21 -12.45 0.24 36.00
N CYS A 22 -11.62 0.16 34.98
CA CYS A 22 -10.39 -0.62 35.00
C CYS A 22 -9.51 0.03 36.06
N VAL A 23 -9.39 -0.57 37.24
CA VAL A 23 -8.54 -0.09 38.32
C VAL A 23 -7.10 -0.12 37.78
N ASP A 24 -6.39 1.00 37.89
CA ASP A 24 -4.98 1.09 37.48
C ASP A 24 -4.18 0.00 38.21
N PRO A 25 -3.54 -0.92 37.47
CA PRO A 25 -2.79 -2.04 38.07
C PRO A 25 -1.73 -1.59 39.08
N ALA A 26 -1.09 -0.43 38.87
CA ALA A 26 -0.11 0.11 39.79
C ALA A 26 -0.77 0.55 41.13
N VAL A 27 -1.98 1.12 41.04
CA VAL A 27 -2.76 1.51 42.25
C VAL A 27 -3.27 0.27 42.99
N ALA A 28 -3.71 -0.75 42.27
CA ALA A 28 -4.14 -2.00 42.87
C ALA A 28 -3.02 -2.72 43.64
N ILE A 29 -1.81 -2.76 43.05
CA ILE A 29 -0.63 -3.35 43.69
C ILE A 29 -0.19 -2.52 44.91
N GLU A 30 -0.25 -1.19 44.83
CA GLU A 30 0.04 -0.32 45.99
C GLU A 30 -0.91 -0.55 47.13
N GLN A 31 -2.21 -0.63 46.85
CA GLN A 31 -3.22 -0.94 47.86
C GLN A 31 -3.01 -2.33 48.50
N LEU A 32 -2.64 -3.32 47.67
CA LEU A 32 -2.34 -4.67 48.16
C LEU A 32 -1.07 -4.66 49.02
N ALA A 33 0.01 -3.99 48.59
CA ALA A 33 1.25 -3.89 49.38
C ALA A 33 1.04 -3.16 50.70
N GLN A 34 0.22 -2.09 50.72
CA GLN A 34 -0.15 -1.39 51.97
C GLN A 34 -1.04 -2.26 52.90
N ALA A 35 -1.97 -3.03 52.32
CA ALA A 35 -2.80 -3.95 53.10
C ALA A 35 -1.97 -5.09 53.73
N VAL A 36 -1.04 -5.66 52.99
CA VAL A 36 -0.08 -6.66 53.46
C VAL A 36 0.80 -6.09 54.56
N ALA A 37 1.36 -4.88 54.38
CA ALA A 37 2.20 -4.21 55.38
C ALA A 37 1.41 -3.84 56.65
N LYS A 38 0.13 -3.52 56.55
CA LYS A 38 -0.74 -3.12 57.69
C LYS A 38 -1.27 -4.31 58.46
N ASN A 39 -1.49 -5.46 57.83
CA ASN A 39 -2.03 -6.66 58.49
C ASN A 39 -0.96 -7.64 58.97
N ALA A 40 0.28 -7.48 58.53
CA ALA A 40 1.38 -8.34 58.93
C ALA A 40 2.25 -7.64 60.00
N GLN A 41 2.26 -8.18 61.22
CA GLN A 41 3.49 -8.17 61.98
C GLN A 41 4.46 -9.06 61.17
N LEU A 42 5.13 -8.44 60.18
CA LEU A 42 6.04 -9.11 59.24
C LEU A 42 7.27 -9.63 60.01
N ASN A 43 7.17 -10.79 60.60
CA ASN A 43 8.24 -11.41 61.38
C ASN A 43 8.99 -12.49 60.61
N THR A 44 8.62 -12.73 59.33
CA THR A 44 9.28 -13.76 58.53
C THR A 44 10.06 -13.13 57.35
N GLU A 45 11.23 -13.66 57.06
CA GLU A 45 12.05 -13.26 55.90
C GLU A 45 11.29 -13.41 54.56
N VAL A 46 10.34 -14.33 54.52
CA VAL A 46 9.47 -14.59 53.34
C VAL A 46 8.54 -13.42 53.07
N ASP A 47 7.90 -12.85 54.10
CA ASP A 47 6.97 -11.72 53.98
C ASP A 47 7.71 -10.45 53.52
N GLN A 48 8.91 -10.21 54.02
CA GLN A 48 9.77 -9.10 53.62
C GLN A 48 10.19 -9.20 52.15
N LYS A 49 10.54 -10.40 51.64
CA LYS A 49 10.85 -10.67 50.26
C LYS A 49 9.65 -10.47 49.34
N LEU A 50 8.48 -10.86 49.78
CA LEU A 50 7.24 -10.67 49.02
C LEU A 50 6.90 -9.19 48.85
N VAL A 51 6.99 -8.40 49.92
CA VAL A 51 6.78 -6.94 49.88
C VAL A 51 7.78 -6.27 48.91
N ALA A 52 9.06 -6.63 49.01
CA ALA A 52 10.07 -6.09 48.08
C ALA A 52 9.73 -6.37 46.61
N ARG A 53 9.35 -7.60 46.25
CA ARG A 53 8.92 -7.97 44.90
C ARG A 53 7.68 -7.21 44.40
N LEU A 54 6.73 -6.92 45.30
CA LEU A 54 5.57 -6.11 44.96
C LEU A 54 5.95 -4.68 44.62
N PHE A 55 6.93 -4.09 45.33
CA PHE A 55 7.44 -2.77 44.99
C PHE A 55 8.21 -2.76 43.67
N GLU A 56 9.03 -3.75 43.40
CA GLU A 56 9.74 -3.90 42.12
C GLU A 56 8.74 -4.00 40.97
N ALA A 57 7.75 -4.89 41.05
CA ALA A 57 6.72 -5.06 40.03
C ALA A 57 5.93 -3.76 39.79
N ARG A 58 5.66 -2.99 40.85
CA ARG A 58 5.02 -1.67 40.71
C ARG A 58 5.83 -0.70 39.88
N GLU A 59 7.14 -0.61 40.11
CA GLU A 59 8.00 0.30 39.35
C GLU A 59 8.15 -0.15 37.87
N GLU A 60 8.20 -1.46 37.61
CA GLU A 60 8.16 -2.00 36.24
C GLU A 60 6.86 -1.65 35.53
N ILE A 61 5.70 -1.75 36.20
CA ILE A 61 4.42 -1.36 35.64
C ILE A 61 4.38 0.13 35.31
N LYS A 62 4.85 0.99 36.23
CA LYS A 62 4.93 2.44 35.96
C LYS A 62 5.82 2.77 34.78
N THR A 63 6.94 2.07 34.65
CA THR A 63 7.87 2.25 33.52
C THR A 63 7.21 1.85 32.21
N THR A 64 6.52 0.71 32.19
CA THR A 64 5.76 0.22 31.02
C THR A 64 4.64 1.18 30.66
N GLN A 65 3.89 1.69 31.64
CA GLN A 65 2.83 2.69 31.42
C GLN A 65 3.37 3.97 30.78
N ARG A 66 4.53 4.48 31.22
CA ARG A 66 5.17 5.64 30.59
C ARG A 66 5.58 5.38 29.15
N ALA A 67 6.12 4.19 28.87
CA ALA A 67 6.48 3.79 27.51
C ALA A 67 5.26 3.70 26.59
N VAL A 68 4.16 3.12 27.09
CA VAL A 68 2.88 3.04 26.35
C VAL A 68 2.32 4.43 26.05
N GLU A 69 2.38 5.35 27.01
CA GLU A 69 1.91 6.73 26.81
C GLU A 69 2.78 7.47 25.80
N GLY A 70 4.10 7.26 25.82
CA GLY A 70 5.03 7.79 24.80
C GLY A 70 4.66 7.30 23.39
N LEU A 71 4.47 5.99 23.21
CA LEU A 71 4.03 5.40 21.94
C LEU A 71 2.68 5.93 21.48
N ARG A 72 1.74 6.15 22.40
CA ARG A 72 0.43 6.72 22.11
C ARG A 72 0.54 8.15 21.58
N GLN A 73 1.44 8.96 22.14
CA GLN A 73 1.70 10.32 21.67
C GLN A 73 2.36 10.33 20.29
N GLU A 74 3.34 9.46 20.05
CA GLU A 74 4.01 9.32 18.74
C GLU A 74 2.99 8.86 17.68
N PHE A 75 2.17 7.87 18.00
CA PHE A 75 1.11 7.41 17.09
C PHE A 75 0.09 8.52 16.80
N GLY A 76 -0.26 9.32 17.81
CA GLY A 76 -1.11 10.49 17.65
C GLY A 76 -0.51 11.56 16.73
N GLN A 77 0.81 11.78 16.79
CA GLN A 77 1.52 12.70 15.89
C GLN A 77 1.51 12.16 14.44
N LEU A 78 1.82 10.88 14.28
CA LEU A 78 1.79 10.21 12.98
C LEU A 78 0.40 10.27 12.35
N ALA A 79 -0.64 9.97 13.13
CA ALA A 79 -2.04 10.03 12.67
C ALA A 79 -2.45 11.43 12.22
N ARG A 80 -2.02 12.48 12.93
CA ARG A 80 -2.24 13.87 12.51
C ARG A 80 -1.50 14.21 11.22
N GLY A 81 -0.24 13.77 11.07
CA GLY A 81 0.55 13.96 9.86
C GLY A 81 -0.11 13.29 8.64
N VAL A 82 -0.56 12.06 8.80
CA VAL A 82 -1.32 11.34 7.77
C VAL A 82 -2.64 12.06 7.44
N GLY A 83 -3.36 12.54 8.46
CA GLY A 83 -4.59 13.31 8.26
C GLY A 83 -4.37 14.60 7.46
N GLN A 84 -3.31 15.35 7.76
CA GLN A 84 -2.93 16.56 7.01
C GLN A 84 -2.54 16.22 5.56
N PHE A 85 -1.79 15.14 5.35
CA PHE A 85 -1.43 14.68 4.01
C PHE A 85 -2.67 14.31 3.18
N ILE A 86 -3.61 13.56 3.78
CA ILE A 86 -4.88 13.19 3.13
C ILE A 86 -5.69 14.43 2.76
N GLU A 87 -5.78 15.42 3.66
CA GLU A 87 -6.54 16.64 3.41
C GLU A 87 -5.89 17.52 2.33
N THR A 88 -4.56 17.59 2.32
CA THR A 88 -3.81 18.26 1.25
C THR A 88 -4.05 17.59 -0.10
N ALA A 89 -3.92 16.27 -0.15
CA ALA A 89 -4.19 15.48 -1.36
C ALA A 89 -5.64 15.64 -1.84
N ARG A 90 -6.60 15.66 -0.91
CA ARG A 90 -8.03 15.89 -1.20
C ARG A 90 -8.29 17.29 -1.76
N THR A 91 -7.64 18.30 -1.21
CA THR A 91 -7.77 19.69 -1.67
C THR A 91 -7.18 19.84 -3.08
N GLU A 92 -6.03 19.22 -3.34
CA GLU A 92 -5.40 19.19 -4.66
C GLU A 92 -6.28 18.46 -5.68
N ARG A 93 -6.83 17.32 -5.31
CA ARG A 93 -7.80 16.55 -6.11
C ARG A 93 -9.05 17.38 -6.44
N GLN A 94 -9.59 18.16 -5.47
CA GLN A 94 -10.73 19.04 -5.72
C GLN A 94 -10.39 20.23 -6.64
N ARG A 95 -9.17 20.76 -6.57
CA ARG A 95 -8.68 21.80 -7.49
C ARG A 95 -8.57 21.25 -8.92
N GLN A 96 -8.03 20.05 -9.09
CA GLN A 96 -7.92 19.38 -10.40
C GLN A 96 -9.29 19.03 -10.98
N ALA A 97 -10.24 18.55 -10.15
CA ALA A 97 -11.60 18.25 -10.58
C ALA A 97 -12.42 19.47 -11.03
N LYS A 98 -12.03 20.70 -10.63
CA LYS A 98 -12.66 21.95 -11.07
C LYS A 98 -12.03 22.53 -12.34
N ALA A 99 -10.95 21.93 -12.86
CA ALA A 99 -10.37 22.37 -14.12
C ALA A 99 -11.30 22.03 -15.29
N PRO A 100 -11.44 22.90 -16.31
CA PRO A 100 -12.29 22.60 -17.47
C PRO A 100 -11.84 21.33 -18.16
N VAL A 101 -12.80 20.46 -18.54
CA VAL A 101 -12.52 19.15 -19.18
C VAL A 101 -11.60 19.28 -20.40
N ALA A 102 -11.68 20.38 -21.13
CA ALA A 102 -10.80 20.67 -22.27
C ALA A 102 -9.31 20.81 -21.89
N SER A 103 -8.99 21.33 -20.67
CA SER A 103 -7.61 21.43 -20.20
C SER A 103 -7.09 20.10 -19.65
N VAL A 104 -8.00 19.22 -19.20
CA VAL A 104 -7.68 17.88 -18.67
C VAL A 104 -7.32 16.93 -19.82
N LEU A 105 -7.97 17.03 -20.95
CA LEU A 105 -7.66 16.20 -22.14
C LEU A 105 -6.33 16.59 -22.82
N ALA A 106 -5.90 17.84 -22.70
CA ALA A 106 -4.65 18.31 -23.30
C ALA A 106 -3.37 17.94 -22.51
N SER A 107 -3.49 17.54 -21.23
CA SER A 107 -2.34 17.27 -20.34
C SER A 107 -2.01 15.79 -20.17
N SER A 108 -2.67 14.88 -20.88
CA SER A 108 -2.50 13.42 -20.72
C SER A 108 -1.51 12.76 -21.68
N THR A 109 -0.84 13.52 -22.55
CA THR A 109 0.24 12.96 -23.35
C THR A 109 1.55 13.07 -22.60
N ALA A 110 2.13 11.93 -22.20
CA ALA A 110 3.53 11.86 -21.84
C ALA A 110 4.35 12.59 -22.93
N PRO A 111 5.41 13.34 -22.57
CA PRO A 111 6.14 14.15 -23.51
C PRO A 111 6.63 13.26 -24.66
N SER A 112 6.45 13.71 -25.91
CA SER A 112 6.90 13.02 -27.10
C SER A 112 8.43 12.81 -27.14
N THR A 113 9.16 13.55 -26.29
CA THR A 113 10.61 13.45 -26.13
C THR A 113 10.94 13.20 -24.65
N PRO A 114 11.65 12.12 -24.31
CA PRO A 114 12.09 11.86 -22.94
C PRO A 114 12.96 12.99 -22.40
N ARG A 115 12.74 13.38 -21.14
CA ARG A 115 13.55 14.38 -20.44
C ARG A 115 14.30 13.76 -19.28
N LEU A 116 15.62 13.66 -19.41
CA LEU A 116 16.51 13.16 -18.36
C LEU A 116 16.72 14.26 -17.31
N ILE A 117 16.40 13.95 -16.04
CA ILE A 117 16.54 14.87 -14.90
C ILE A 117 17.82 14.57 -14.14
N SER A 118 18.12 13.29 -13.91
CA SER A 118 19.23 12.82 -13.06
C SER A 118 20.29 12.03 -13.85
N PRO A 119 21.09 12.68 -14.74
CA PRO A 119 22.08 11.96 -15.55
C PRO A 119 23.16 11.30 -14.70
N GLN A 120 23.52 11.89 -13.55
CA GLN A 120 24.51 11.31 -12.62
C GLN A 120 24.01 10.00 -12.01
N ARG A 121 22.72 9.92 -11.66
CA ARG A 121 22.10 8.70 -11.15
C ARG A 121 22.10 7.59 -12.19
N LEU A 122 21.75 7.93 -13.44
CA LEU A 122 21.78 6.98 -14.56
C LEU A 122 23.19 6.41 -14.73
N SER A 123 24.20 7.27 -14.75
CA SER A 123 25.61 6.85 -14.89
C SER A 123 26.07 5.99 -13.72
N ALA A 124 25.67 6.30 -12.49
CA ALA A 124 26.05 5.55 -11.30
C ALA A 124 25.49 4.11 -11.27
N MET A 125 24.35 3.86 -11.91
CA MET A 125 23.77 2.51 -11.99
C MET A 125 24.51 1.59 -12.96
N GLY A 126 25.16 2.15 -13.99
CA GLY A 126 26.00 1.41 -14.94
C GLY A 126 25.33 0.16 -15.50
N ALA A 127 26.03 -0.97 -15.47
CA ALA A 127 25.56 -2.26 -15.99
C ALA A 127 24.43 -2.90 -15.13
N ASN A 128 24.14 -2.37 -13.94
CA ASN A 128 23.08 -2.84 -13.07
C ASN A 128 21.86 -1.90 -13.07
N LEU A 129 21.57 -1.30 -14.21
CA LEU A 129 20.45 -0.38 -14.36
C LEU A 129 19.12 -1.06 -14.05
N ARG A 130 18.42 -0.57 -13.02
CA ARG A 130 17.12 -1.03 -12.58
C ARG A 130 16.13 0.12 -12.70
N LEU A 131 14.98 -0.11 -13.33
CA LEU A 131 13.97 0.92 -13.62
C LEU A 131 12.74 0.72 -12.74
N ASN A 132 12.26 1.81 -12.11
CA ASN A 132 10.95 1.87 -11.48
C ASN A 132 10.02 2.69 -12.40
N LEU A 133 9.13 2.01 -13.11
CA LEU A 133 8.26 2.60 -14.11
C LEU A 133 6.93 3.02 -13.50
N GLY A 134 6.46 4.23 -13.83
CA GLY A 134 5.26 4.79 -13.23
C GLY A 134 5.43 5.02 -11.73
N CYS A 135 6.59 5.50 -11.30
CA CYS A 135 6.92 5.60 -9.88
C CYS A 135 5.98 6.51 -9.08
N GLY A 136 5.26 7.42 -9.73
CA GLY A 136 4.34 8.33 -9.07
C GLY A 136 5.02 9.10 -7.94
N HIS A 137 4.36 9.13 -6.80
CA HIS A 137 4.86 9.75 -5.56
C HIS A 137 5.68 8.80 -4.67
N LEU A 138 6.05 7.62 -5.19
CA LEU A 138 6.79 6.57 -4.48
C LEU A 138 8.11 6.23 -5.19
N PRO A 139 9.02 7.21 -5.39
CA PRO A 139 10.33 6.94 -5.95
C PRO A 139 11.13 6.04 -5.01
N SER A 140 11.89 5.11 -5.58
CA SER A 140 12.77 4.21 -4.82
C SER A 140 14.24 4.61 -4.98
N PRO A 141 15.03 4.67 -3.91
CA PRO A 141 16.46 4.97 -4.00
C PRO A 141 17.25 3.89 -4.75
N ASP A 142 16.75 2.65 -4.78
CA ASP A 142 17.40 1.50 -5.41
C ASP A 142 17.15 1.39 -6.91
N TYR A 143 16.28 2.23 -7.47
CA TYR A 143 15.87 2.21 -8.87
C TYR A 143 16.06 3.57 -9.53
N PHE A 144 16.19 3.59 -10.82
CA PHE A 144 16.07 4.77 -11.67
C PHE A 144 14.57 5.02 -11.92
N ASN A 145 14.04 6.10 -11.35
CA ASN A 145 12.61 6.37 -11.27
C ASN A 145 12.11 7.10 -12.52
N ILE A 146 11.12 6.54 -13.19
CA ILE A 146 10.54 7.07 -14.42
C ILE A 146 9.03 7.26 -14.24
N ASP A 147 8.53 8.44 -14.59
CA ASP A 147 7.09 8.75 -14.63
C ASP A 147 6.80 9.64 -15.86
N GLY A 148 5.56 9.65 -16.32
CA GLY A 148 5.10 10.57 -17.36
C GLY A 148 4.96 12.01 -16.88
N ARG A 149 4.99 12.25 -15.58
CA ARG A 149 4.81 13.54 -14.91
C ARG A 149 6.10 13.97 -14.22
N GLU A 150 6.28 15.28 -14.08
CA GLU A 150 7.35 15.85 -13.28
C GLU A 150 6.95 15.84 -11.79
N LEU A 151 7.48 14.87 -11.05
CA LEU A 151 7.21 14.69 -9.62
C LEU A 151 8.53 14.64 -8.84
N PRO A 152 8.51 14.97 -7.52
CA PRO A 152 9.70 14.85 -6.69
C PRO A 152 10.28 13.43 -6.71
N GLY A 153 11.58 13.32 -6.99
CA GLY A 153 12.30 12.04 -7.03
C GLY A 153 12.20 11.26 -8.34
N VAL A 154 11.53 11.81 -9.36
CA VAL A 154 11.59 11.28 -10.74
C VAL A 154 12.94 11.61 -11.34
N ASP A 155 13.61 10.61 -11.89
CA ASP A 155 14.92 10.73 -12.54
C ASP A 155 14.83 10.99 -14.06
N MET A 156 13.73 10.53 -14.67
CA MET A 156 13.42 10.77 -16.08
C MET A 156 11.90 10.90 -16.28
N ILE A 157 11.50 11.93 -17.02
CA ILE A 157 10.12 12.05 -17.50
C ILE A 157 10.06 11.40 -18.88
N ALA A 158 9.28 10.33 -19.00
CA ALA A 158 9.15 9.59 -20.25
C ALA A 158 7.85 8.81 -20.32
N ASP A 159 7.41 8.55 -21.55
CA ASP A 159 6.37 7.57 -21.82
C ASP A 159 6.96 6.16 -21.69
N VAL A 160 6.43 5.38 -20.76
CA VAL A 160 6.91 4.00 -20.49
C VAL A 160 6.64 3.04 -21.66
N ARG A 161 5.80 3.44 -22.64
CA ARG A 161 5.60 2.73 -23.91
C ARG A 161 6.77 2.88 -24.88
N SER A 162 7.61 3.94 -24.69
CA SER A 162 8.72 4.26 -25.58
C SER A 162 9.95 4.73 -24.81
N LEU A 163 10.57 3.81 -24.07
CA LEU A 163 11.74 4.10 -23.24
C LEU A 163 13.02 4.19 -24.08
N PRO A 164 13.89 5.21 -23.85
CA PRO A 164 15.06 5.51 -24.68
C PRO A 164 16.29 4.66 -24.30
N PHE A 165 16.09 3.42 -23.86
CA PHE A 165 17.19 2.54 -23.51
C PHE A 165 17.54 1.59 -24.66
N HIS A 166 18.84 1.30 -24.82
CA HIS A 166 19.31 0.33 -25.79
C HIS A 166 18.84 -1.09 -25.43
N PRO A 167 18.68 -1.97 -26.44
CA PRO A 167 18.36 -3.37 -26.19
C PRO A 167 19.35 -4.02 -25.23
N GLY A 168 18.86 -4.81 -24.28
CA GLY A 168 19.70 -5.62 -23.39
C GLY A 168 20.49 -4.85 -22.33
N THR A 169 20.15 -3.58 -22.03
CA THR A 169 20.92 -2.76 -21.08
C THR A 169 20.30 -2.69 -19.68
N VAL A 170 19.04 -3.11 -19.51
CA VAL A 170 18.33 -3.01 -18.25
C VAL A 170 18.38 -4.34 -17.50
N ALA A 171 18.79 -4.30 -16.23
CA ALA A 171 18.89 -5.49 -15.39
C ALA A 171 17.53 -5.88 -14.79
N GLU A 172 16.71 -4.89 -14.42
CA GLU A 172 15.40 -5.12 -13.78
C GLU A 172 14.44 -3.98 -14.14
N ILE A 173 13.20 -4.33 -14.38
CA ILE A 173 12.06 -3.42 -14.45
C ILE A 173 11.11 -3.75 -13.32
N TYR A 174 10.75 -2.75 -12.52
CA TYR A 174 9.68 -2.78 -11.53
C TYR A 174 8.54 -1.88 -12.01
N ALA A 175 7.34 -2.43 -12.08
CA ALA A 175 6.13 -1.71 -12.48
C ALA A 175 5.00 -2.07 -11.50
N ALA A 176 4.65 -1.13 -10.63
CA ALA A 176 3.60 -1.30 -9.65
C ALA A 176 2.43 -0.38 -9.98
N HIS A 177 1.21 -0.95 -10.05
CA HIS A 177 -0.01 -0.22 -10.40
C HIS A 177 0.17 0.64 -11.65
N LEU A 178 0.68 0.01 -12.71
CA LEU A 178 0.98 0.66 -13.98
C LEU A 178 0.36 -0.07 -15.18
N VAL A 179 0.47 -1.40 -15.23
CA VAL A 179 0.08 -2.16 -16.45
C VAL A 179 -1.44 -2.19 -16.65
N GLU A 180 -2.23 -2.03 -15.61
CA GLU A 180 -3.69 -1.88 -15.67
C GLU A 180 -4.15 -0.60 -16.38
N HIS A 181 -3.27 0.39 -16.50
CA HIS A 181 -3.56 1.64 -17.21
C HIS A 181 -3.39 1.56 -18.73
N PHE A 182 -3.04 0.40 -19.26
CA PHE A 182 -2.94 0.16 -20.69
C PHE A 182 -4.08 -0.76 -21.16
N THR A 183 -4.48 -0.57 -22.40
CA THR A 183 -5.36 -1.53 -23.07
C THR A 183 -4.59 -2.82 -23.35
N GLU A 184 -5.29 -3.93 -23.48
CA GLU A 184 -4.69 -5.23 -23.84
C GLU A 184 -3.92 -5.16 -25.17
N ALA A 185 -4.43 -4.37 -26.13
CA ALA A 185 -3.76 -4.12 -27.40
C ALA A 185 -2.43 -3.39 -27.24
N GLU A 186 -2.36 -2.34 -26.40
CA GLU A 186 -1.10 -1.63 -26.10
C GLU A 186 -0.11 -2.51 -25.36
N LEU A 187 -0.58 -3.31 -24.38
CA LEU A 187 0.28 -4.26 -23.67
C LEU A 187 0.95 -5.24 -24.63
N LYS A 188 0.20 -5.79 -25.58
CA LYS A 188 0.69 -6.80 -26.52
C LYS A 188 1.53 -6.22 -27.66
N SER A 189 1.19 -5.03 -28.15
CA SER A 189 1.85 -4.46 -29.32
C SER A 189 3.06 -3.58 -29.00
N THR A 190 3.12 -2.98 -27.81
CA THR A 190 4.06 -1.89 -27.52
C THR A 190 4.73 -2.05 -26.16
N VAL A 191 3.97 -2.17 -25.08
CA VAL A 191 4.50 -2.07 -23.71
C VAL A 191 5.39 -3.26 -23.39
N VAL A 192 4.83 -4.48 -23.39
CA VAL A 192 5.57 -5.69 -23.01
C VAL A 192 6.71 -5.98 -23.99
N PRO A 193 6.53 -5.89 -25.34
CA PRO A 193 7.64 -6.01 -26.29
C PRO A 193 8.73 -4.98 -26.07
N GLY A 194 8.39 -3.71 -25.80
CA GLY A 194 9.34 -2.64 -25.53
C GLY A 194 10.17 -2.91 -24.27
N TRP A 195 9.54 -3.33 -23.19
CA TRP A 195 10.22 -3.69 -21.95
C TRP A 195 11.08 -4.95 -22.09
N HIS A 196 10.55 -5.97 -22.78
CA HIS A 196 11.34 -7.17 -23.11
C HIS A 196 12.60 -6.83 -23.91
N ARG A 197 12.50 -5.95 -24.93
CA ARG A 197 13.63 -5.52 -25.75
C ARG A 197 14.75 -4.91 -24.93
N ILE A 198 14.45 -3.99 -23.99
CA ILE A 198 15.48 -3.29 -23.21
C ILE A 198 16.05 -4.13 -22.05
N LEU A 199 15.31 -5.10 -21.53
CA LEU A 199 15.83 -6.05 -20.55
C LEU A 199 16.97 -6.88 -21.16
N ARG A 200 18.04 -7.08 -20.38
CA ARG A 200 19.11 -8.03 -20.75
C ARG A 200 18.61 -9.48 -20.67
N PRO A 201 19.26 -10.43 -21.34
CA PRO A 201 19.03 -11.87 -21.08
C PRO A 201 19.17 -12.16 -19.58
N GLY A 202 18.25 -12.93 -19.01
CA GLY A 202 18.16 -13.15 -17.56
C GLY A 202 17.72 -11.93 -16.74
N GLY A 203 17.37 -10.82 -17.38
CA GLY A 203 16.83 -9.62 -16.72
C GLY A 203 15.45 -9.88 -16.14
N ILE A 204 15.11 -9.11 -15.12
CA ILE A 204 13.92 -9.33 -14.27
C ILE A 204 12.86 -8.32 -14.64
N LEU A 205 11.62 -8.79 -14.81
CA LEU A 205 10.42 -7.97 -14.84
C LEU A 205 9.57 -8.29 -13.59
N ARG A 206 9.38 -7.29 -12.72
CA ARG A 206 8.51 -7.38 -11.55
C ARG A 206 7.28 -6.53 -11.78
N ILE A 207 6.11 -7.12 -11.64
CA ILE A 207 4.83 -6.45 -11.83
C ILE A 207 3.99 -6.63 -10.56
N VAL A 208 3.42 -5.51 -10.09
CA VAL A 208 2.38 -5.48 -9.05
C VAL A 208 1.13 -4.90 -9.68
N VAL A 209 0.01 -5.61 -9.55
CA VAL A 209 -1.30 -5.20 -10.09
C VAL A 209 -2.43 -5.56 -9.14
N PRO A 210 -3.62 -4.96 -9.31
CA PRO A 210 -4.82 -5.45 -8.64
C PRO A 210 -5.07 -6.94 -8.92
N ASP A 211 -5.26 -7.74 -7.87
CA ASP A 211 -5.64 -9.16 -7.95
C ASP A 211 -7.15 -9.27 -8.15
N ALA A 212 -7.58 -9.31 -9.42
CA ALA A 212 -8.99 -9.40 -9.77
C ALA A 212 -9.68 -10.62 -9.14
N GLU A 213 -9.01 -11.78 -9.13
CA GLU A 213 -9.56 -13.00 -8.52
C GLU A 213 -9.71 -12.83 -7.00
N GLY A 214 -8.69 -12.29 -6.34
CA GLY A 214 -8.71 -12.04 -4.90
C GLY A 214 -9.83 -11.06 -4.51
N MET A 215 -10.00 -9.97 -5.27
CA MET A 215 -11.05 -8.98 -5.04
C MET A 215 -12.46 -9.57 -5.25
N ILE A 216 -12.69 -10.29 -6.36
CA ILE A 216 -13.97 -10.91 -6.68
C ILE A 216 -14.34 -11.97 -5.62
N GLN A 217 -13.37 -12.79 -5.22
CA GLN A 217 -13.59 -13.80 -4.18
C GLN A 217 -13.91 -13.16 -2.82
N ALA A 218 -13.16 -12.12 -2.42
CA ALA A 218 -13.43 -11.40 -1.18
C ALA A 218 -14.79 -10.69 -1.22
N PHE A 219 -15.17 -10.10 -2.35
CA PHE A 219 -16.49 -9.50 -2.54
C PHE A 219 -17.62 -10.54 -2.41
N SER A 220 -17.47 -11.72 -3.05
CA SER A 220 -18.48 -12.78 -2.98
C SER A 220 -18.69 -13.33 -1.57
N ARG A 221 -17.68 -13.20 -0.69
CA ARG A 221 -17.79 -13.56 0.73
C ARG A 221 -18.28 -12.42 1.63
N GLY A 222 -18.56 -11.25 1.07
CA GLY A 222 -18.95 -10.05 1.85
C GLY A 222 -17.79 -9.39 2.62
N GLU A 223 -16.55 -9.74 2.31
CA GLU A 223 -15.33 -9.25 2.98
C GLU A 223 -14.73 -8.00 2.29
N TYR A 224 -15.25 -7.65 1.10
CA TYR A 224 -14.75 -6.57 0.27
C TYR A 224 -15.92 -5.72 -0.23
N PRO A 225 -15.95 -4.39 0.05
CA PRO A 225 -17.05 -3.52 -0.35
C PRO A 225 -17.15 -3.38 -1.87
N PHE A 226 -18.38 -3.24 -2.39
CA PHE A 226 -18.61 -3.02 -3.83
C PHE A 226 -17.93 -1.75 -4.33
N GLU A 227 -17.97 -0.68 -3.54
CA GLU A 227 -17.34 0.60 -3.88
C GLU A 227 -15.84 0.46 -4.08
N SER A 228 -15.18 -0.32 -3.22
CA SER A 228 -13.75 -0.63 -3.36
C SER A 228 -13.48 -1.47 -4.60
N LEU A 229 -14.30 -2.50 -4.86
CA LEU A 229 -14.20 -3.31 -6.07
C LEU A 229 -14.34 -2.45 -7.32
N ARG A 230 -15.36 -1.58 -7.37
CA ARG A 230 -15.59 -0.67 -8.48
C ARG A 230 -14.43 0.30 -8.70
N GLU A 231 -13.97 0.96 -7.62
CA GLU A 231 -12.89 1.96 -7.69
C GLU A 231 -11.58 1.31 -8.16
N VAL A 232 -11.21 0.16 -7.63
CA VAL A 232 -9.98 -0.52 -8.04
C VAL A 232 -10.10 -1.13 -9.44
N THR A 233 -11.31 -1.56 -9.87
CA THR A 233 -11.49 -2.11 -11.22
C THR A 233 -11.37 -1.05 -12.31
N PHE A 234 -11.90 0.15 -12.09
CA PHE A 234 -11.95 1.19 -13.13
C PHE A 234 -10.94 2.32 -12.93
N GLY A 235 -10.20 2.33 -11.82
CA GLY A 235 -9.39 3.44 -11.36
C GLY A 235 -10.28 4.51 -10.72
N SER A 236 -9.68 5.45 -9.97
CA SER A 236 -10.45 6.55 -9.36
C SER A 236 -10.88 7.62 -10.36
N GLN A 237 -10.35 7.60 -11.59
CA GLN A 237 -10.75 8.47 -12.71
C GLN A 237 -10.70 9.97 -12.40
N ASP A 238 -9.87 10.37 -11.45
CA ASP A 238 -9.74 11.75 -10.96
C ASP A 238 -8.78 12.59 -11.80
N TYR A 239 -7.98 11.95 -12.67
CA TYR A 239 -7.18 12.60 -13.71
C TYR A 239 -7.03 11.67 -14.94
N PRO A 240 -6.67 12.20 -16.13
CA PRO A 240 -6.67 11.43 -17.39
C PRO A 240 -5.81 10.17 -17.41
N GLY A 241 -4.80 10.07 -16.55
CA GLY A 241 -3.93 8.90 -16.43
C GLY A 241 -4.41 7.85 -15.42
N ASN A 242 -5.55 8.07 -14.75
CA ASN A 242 -6.02 7.21 -13.66
C ASN A 242 -7.27 6.41 -14.03
N PHE A 243 -7.25 5.86 -15.24
CA PHE A 243 -8.26 4.91 -15.74
C PHE A 243 -7.61 3.54 -15.87
N HIS A 244 -8.29 2.50 -15.35
CA HIS A 244 -7.90 1.13 -15.61
C HIS A 244 -8.64 0.61 -16.83
N TYR A 245 -7.88 0.19 -17.83
CA TYR A 245 -8.40 -0.37 -19.09
C TYR A 245 -8.33 -1.89 -19.12
N THR A 246 -7.55 -2.49 -18.21
CA THR A 246 -7.33 -3.93 -18.16
C THR A 246 -7.33 -4.39 -16.71
N MET A 247 -7.86 -5.57 -16.46
CA MET A 247 -7.76 -6.27 -15.18
C MET A 247 -7.13 -7.65 -15.40
N PHE A 248 -6.43 -8.16 -14.40
CA PHE A 248 -5.69 -9.40 -14.51
C PHE A 248 -6.17 -10.45 -13.51
N SER A 249 -6.42 -11.65 -14.02
CA SER A 249 -6.32 -12.87 -13.22
C SER A 249 -4.86 -13.32 -13.13
N ARG A 250 -4.57 -14.22 -12.20
CA ARG A 250 -3.20 -14.78 -12.09
C ARG A 250 -2.78 -15.48 -13.38
N GLU A 251 -3.70 -16.21 -14.02
CA GLU A 251 -3.36 -16.92 -15.25
C GLU A 251 -3.22 -15.96 -16.44
N SER A 252 -4.12 -14.98 -16.60
CA SER A 252 -4.05 -14.05 -17.74
C SER A 252 -2.77 -13.21 -17.74
N LEU A 253 -2.27 -12.78 -16.56
CA LEU A 253 -0.99 -12.06 -16.46
C LEU A 253 0.19 -13.00 -16.77
N ARG A 254 0.15 -14.23 -16.29
CA ARG A 254 1.18 -15.26 -16.58
C ARG A 254 1.24 -15.58 -18.06
N GLU A 255 0.11 -15.79 -18.71
CA GLU A 255 0.01 -16.06 -20.14
C GLU A 255 0.53 -14.90 -20.98
N LEU A 256 0.15 -13.66 -20.62
CA LEU A 256 0.66 -12.46 -21.28
C LEU A 256 2.21 -12.46 -21.27
N LEU A 257 2.81 -12.64 -20.10
CA LEU A 257 4.27 -12.58 -19.98
C LEU A 257 4.97 -13.74 -20.71
N ARG A 258 4.44 -14.96 -20.59
CA ARG A 258 4.98 -16.12 -21.33
C ARG A 258 4.93 -15.95 -22.84
N SER A 259 3.89 -15.31 -23.37
CA SER A 259 3.74 -15.08 -24.81
C SER A 259 4.83 -14.16 -25.38
N PHE A 260 5.59 -13.45 -24.53
CA PHE A 260 6.69 -12.57 -24.90
C PHE A 260 8.07 -13.11 -24.46
N GLY A 261 8.22 -14.39 -24.17
CA GLY A 261 9.51 -15.01 -23.87
C GLY A 261 10.00 -14.72 -22.43
N PHE A 262 9.06 -14.66 -21.49
CA PHE A 262 9.41 -14.64 -20.07
C PHE A 262 9.15 -15.99 -19.43
N THR A 263 10.13 -16.49 -18.70
CA THR A 263 9.90 -17.56 -17.72
C THR A 263 9.26 -16.94 -16.48
N VAL A 264 8.07 -17.45 -16.14
CA VAL A 264 7.27 -16.90 -15.03
C VAL A 264 7.21 -17.92 -13.90
N GLY A 265 7.70 -17.52 -12.73
CA GLY A 265 7.66 -18.31 -11.49
C GLY A 265 6.33 -18.20 -10.74
N GLU A 266 6.38 -18.54 -9.46
CA GLU A 266 5.27 -18.35 -8.54
C GLU A 266 5.06 -16.88 -8.22
N TYR A 267 3.83 -16.53 -7.84
CA TYR A 267 3.51 -15.19 -7.36
C TYR A 267 4.20 -14.92 -6.01
N ALA A 268 4.90 -13.81 -5.90
CA ALA A 268 5.53 -13.38 -4.66
C ALA A 268 4.49 -12.92 -3.62
N ALA A 269 3.35 -12.42 -4.10
CA ALA A 269 2.19 -12.07 -3.27
C ALA A 269 0.90 -12.30 -4.06
N VAL A 270 -0.17 -12.67 -3.35
CA VAL A 270 -1.54 -12.77 -3.86
C VAL A 270 -2.51 -12.23 -2.80
N ALA A 271 -3.55 -11.55 -3.24
CA ALA A 271 -4.55 -10.92 -2.38
C ALA A 271 -3.93 -10.10 -1.22
N ARG A 272 -2.74 -9.55 -1.43
CA ARG A 272 -2.07 -8.69 -0.45
C ARG A 272 -2.81 -7.37 -0.36
N ARG A 273 -3.22 -6.97 0.86
CA ARG A 273 -3.95 -5.71 1.05
C ARG A 273 -3.01 -4.52 0.93
N ASN A 274 -3.39 -3.57 0.08
CA ASN A 274 -2.74 -2.27 -0.09
C ASN A 274 -3.83 -1.19 -0.18
N GLY A 275 -4.16 -0.56 0.94
CA GLY A 275 -5.28 0.39 1.03
C GLY A 275 -6.61 -0.27 0.66
N LEU A 276 -7.27 0.28 -0.37
CA LEU A 276 -8.50 -0.29 -0.93
C LEU A 276 -8.24 -1.53 -1.79
N CYS A 277 -7.04 -1.67 -2.35
CA CYS A 277 -6.70 -2.72 -3.28
C CYS A 277 -6.35 -4.04 -2.57
N LEU A 278 -6.73 -5.16 -3.19
CA LEU A 278 -6.04 -6.44 -3.03
C LEU A 278 -5.15 -6.61 -4.25
N GLU A 279 -3.86 -6.75 -4.05
CA GLU A 279 -2.86 -6.81 -5.12
C GLU A 279 -2.15 -8.14 -5.20
N MET A 280 -1.61 -8.44 -6.36
CA MET A 280 -0.71 -9.56 -6.60
C MET A 280 0.61 -9.07 -7.18
N GLU A 281 1.69 -9.78 -6.86
CA GLU A 281 3.04 -9.49 -7.35
C GLU A 281 3.63 -10.71 -8.02
N ILE A 282 4.15 -10.52 -9.24
CA ILE A 282 4.80 -11.57 -10.02
C ILE A 282 6.20 -11.14 -10.43
N LYS A 283 7.12 -12.11 -10.46
CA LYS A 283 8.46 -11.97 -11.00
C LYS A 283 8.58 -12.84 -12.25
N ALA A 284 8.99 -12.21 -13.34
CA ALA A 284 9.26 -12.89 -14.60
C ALA A 284 10.72 -12.65 -15.01
N ILE A 285 11.34 -13.63 -15.65
CA ILE A 285 12.73 -13.58 -16.08
C ILE A 285 12.75 -13.68 -17.61
N LYS A 286 13.40 -12.71 -18.26
CA LYS A 286 13.60 -12.76 -19.71
C LYS A 286 14.45 -13.98 -20.09
N GLU A 287 13.95 -14.81 -20.98
CA GLU A 287 14.71 -15.94 -21.54
C GLU A 287 15.95 -15.49 -22.31
N ALA A 288 16.93 -16.36 -22.44
CA ALA A 288 18.23 -16.06 -23.07
C ALA A 288 18.10 -15.84 -24.59
#